data_a471369d97461d0bc3d056041e92b44b
#
_entry.id   a471369d97461d0bc3d056041e92b44b
#
_cell.length_a   1.000
_cell.length_b   1.000
_cell.length_c   1.000
_cell.angle_alpha   90.00
_cell.angle_beta   90.00
_cell.angle_gamma   90.00
#
_symmetry.space_group_name_H-M   'P 1'
#
loop_
_entity.id
_entity.type
_entity.pdbx_description
1 polymer ?
#
loop_
_entity_poly.entity_id
_entity_poly.type
_entity_poly.pdbx_seq_one_letter_code
_entity_poly.pdbx_strand_id
1 'polypeptide(L)'
;MSTVYTFQTFQQAQAAGEQPDFIRRFVQQHCTSGPYKMALDADLYDAQKNPGAERFSQTYALMLKRLSKNTKQDTPRPDMVKSNLFRRLNKQRATYSLGNGVVFADDGVDKDKLGQNFDEQIQKAGYFALIHGESFGFWNNDHLVVFKLTEFAPLYDEKTGLLQAGVRFWRLNPDTDMHYILYELDGFTEYTESRIGNVMQETTSKQAYKSVTVTTPGGGLESVEGENYSALPLFRCGVRPAPEHPVGLKTYNRQHRSGDVRLLQ
;
A
#
# COMPACT_ATOMS: atom_id res chain seq x y z
N MET A 1 -14.01 -0.54 22.92
CA MET A 1 -13.67 -1.70 22.08
C MET A 1 -13.20 -1.15 20.74
N SER A 2 -12.01 -1.52 20.26
CA SER A 2 -11.56 -1.13 18.92
C SER A 2 -12.37 -1.94 17.91
N THR A 3 -13.12 -1.26 17.04
CA THR A 3 -13.87 -1.91 15.96
C THR A 3 -12.85 -2.50 14.99
N VAL A 4 -12.87 -3.79 14.78
CA VAL A 4 -12.03 -4.44 13.75
C VAL A 4 -12.74 -4.31 12.42
N TYR A 5 -12.12 -3.65 11.47
CA TYR A 5 -12.65 -3.52 10.11
C TYR A 5 -12.18 -4.71 9.27
N THR A 6 -13.14 -5.49 8.80
CA THR A 6 -12.94 -6.69 7.98
C THR A 6 -13.82 -6.59 6.74
N PHE A 7 -13.63 -7.49 5.79
CA PHE A 7 -14.48 -7.53 4.60
C PHE A 7 -15.95 -7.77 4.96
N GLN A 8 -16.23 -8.58 6.01
CA GLN A 8 -17.59 -8.82 6.48
C GLN A 8 -18.25 -7.57 7.04
N THR A 9 -17.53 -6.78 7.83
CA THR A 9 -18.06 -5.51 8.35
C THR A 9 -18.26 -4.49 7.23
N PHE A 10 -17.44 -4.54 6.19
CA PHE A 10 -17.62 -3.73 4.98
C PHE A 10 -18.92 -4.11 4.24
N GLN A 11 -19.18 -5.40 4.01
CA GLN A 11 -20.40 -5.87 3.37
C GLN A 11 -21.67 -5.45 4.13
N GLN A 12 -21.62 -5.48 5.48
CA GLN A 12 -22.71 -4.99 6.32
C GLN A 12 -22.96 -3.48 6.13
N ALA A 13 -21.91 -2.67 6.10
CA ALA A 13 -21.99 -1.24 5.86
C ALA A 13 -22.50 -0.93 4.43
N GLN A 14 -22.09 -1.73 3.45
CA GLN A 14 -22.59 -1.61 2.07
C GLN A 14 -24.07 -1.91 1.98
N ALA A 15 -24.55 -2.96 2.64
CA ALA A 15 -25.97 -3.30 2.69
C ALA A 15 -26.80 -2.23 3.44
N ALA A 16 -26.21 -1.52 4.39
CA ALA A 16 -26.84 -0.42 5.12
C ALA A 16 -26.79 0.93 4.37
N GLY A 17 -26.07 1.03 3.25
CA GLY A 17 -25.85 2.30 2.53
C GLY A 17 -24.87 3.24 3.21
N GLU A 18 -24.08 2.77 4.17
CA GLU A 18 -23.08 3.53 4.94
C GLU A 18 -21.65 3.37 4.40
N GLN A 19 -21.51 2.96 3.16
CA GLN A 19 -20.22 2.65 2.53
C GLN A 19 -19.21 3.81 2.59
N PRO A 20 -19.57 5.08 2.28
CA PRO A 20 -18.61 6.19 2.35
C PRO A 20 -18.08 6.43 3.77
N ASP A 21 -18.95 6.41 4.77
CA ASP A 21 -18.57 6.59 6.17
C ASP A 21 -17.70 5.44 6.69
N PHE A 22 -17.98 4.22 6.25
CA PHE A 22 -17.15 3.06 6.56
C PHE A 22 -15.73 3.24 6.01
N ILE A 23 -15.59 3.57 4.73
CA ILE A 23 -14.28 3.77 4.07
C ILE A 23 -13.47 4.82 4.80
N ARG A 24 -14.07 5.95 5.13
CA ARG A 24 -13.41 7.03 5.87
C ARG A 24 -12.87 6.55 7.23
N ARG A 25 -13.72 5.91 8.05
CA ARG A 25 -13.33 5.40 9.38
C ARG A 25 -12.27 4.31 9.27
N PHE A 26 -12.39 3.44 8.29
CA PHE A 26 -11.43 2.37 8.02
C PHE A 26 -10.05 2.92 7.68
N VAL A 27 -9.95 3.87 6.73
CA VAL A 27 -8.67 4.50 6.38
C VAL A 27 -8.10 5.30 7.55
N GLN A 28 -8.92 6.01 8.32
CA GLN A 28 -8.47 6.69 9.54
C GLN A 28 -7.87 5.71 10.56
N GLN A 29 -8.52 4.56 10.78
CA GLN A 29 -7.96 3.53 11.67
C GLN A 29 -6.66 2.96 11.11
N HIS A 30 -6.58 2.69 9.81
CA HIS A 30 -5.37 2.25 9.15
C HIS A 30 -4.22 3.23 9.37
N CYS A 31 -4.44 4.53 9.14
CA CYS A 31 -3.45 5.59 9.34
C CYS A 31 -3.00 5.76 10.80
N THR A 32 -3.79 5.33 11.77
CA THR A 32 -3.42 5.34 13.20
C THR A 32 -2.74 4.07 13.68
N SER A 33 -2.74 3.02 12.85
CA SER A 33 -2.20 1.70 13.17
C SER A 33 -0.68 1.72 13.39
N GLY A 34 -0.17 0.76 14.16
CA GLY A 34 1.25 0.56 14.38
C GLY A 34 2.04 0.31 13.08
N PRO A 35 1.59 -0.63 12.22
CA PRO A 35 2.24 -0.89 10.93
C PRO A 35 2.36 0.34 10.05
N TYR A 36 1.30 1.14 9.93
CA TYR A 36 1.32 2.39 9.16
C TYR A 36 2.36 3.39 9.68
N LYS A 37 2.41 3.61 11.00
CA LYS A 37 3.39 4.51 11.62
C LYS A 37 4.83 4.01 11.40
N MET A 38 5.05 2.71 11.51
CA MET A 38 6.35 2.11 11.20
C MET A 38 6.73 2.28 9.72
N ALA A 39 5.76 2.18 8.81
CA ALA A 39 5.98 2.41 7.38
C ALA A 39 6.34 3.88 7.09
N LEU A 40 5.70 4.85 7.75
CA LEU A 40 6.08 6.26 7.63
C LEU A 40 7.50 6.53 8.14
N ASP A 41 7.88 5.96 9.29
CA ASP A 41 9.25 6.07 9.80
C ASP A 41 10.25 5.42 8.82
N ALA A 42 9.89 4.28 8.21
CA ALA A 42 10.72 3.61 7.23
C ALA A 42 10.90 4.43 5.94
N ASP A 43 9.86 5.11 5.46
CA ASP A 43 9.97 6.06 4.33
C ASP A 43 10.94 7.21 4.65
N LEU A 44 10.97 7.70 5.90
CA LEU A 44 11.94 8.71 6.32
C LEU A 44 13.38 8.18 6.30
N TYR A 45 13.61 6.92 6.74
CA TYR A 45 14.92 6.29 6.64
C TYR A 45 15.33 6.05 5.20
N ASP A 46 14.41 5.62 4.34
CA ASP A 46 14.66 5.44 2.92
C ASP A 46 14.99 6.76 2.21
N ALA A 47 14.31 7.85 2.58
CA ALA A 47 14.62 9.20 2.13
C ALA A 47 15.88 9.83 2.79
N GLN A 48 16.65 9.06 3.58
CA GLN A 48 17.86 9.50 4.29
C GLN A 48 17.63 10.62 5.32
N LYS A 49 16.42 10.78 5.79
CA LYS A 49 16.11 11.79 6.81
C LYS A 49 16.46 11.37 8.23
N ASN A 50 16.74 10.07 8.45
CA ASN A 50 17.17 9.45 9.71
C ASN A 50 16.43 10.02 10.95
N PRO A 51 15.13 9.75 11.14
CA PRO A 51 14.34 10.39 12.18
C PRO A 51 14.86 10.12 13.60
N GLY A 52 15.50 8.99 13.83
CA GLY A 52 16.15 8.68 15.11
C GLY A 52 17.33 9.59 15.40
N ALA A 53 18.17 9.85 14.40
CA ALA A 53 19.31 10.75 14.54
C ALA A 53 18.85 12.20 14.75
N GLU A 54 17.80 12.63 14.09
CA GLU A 54 17.24 13.96 14.24
C GLU A 54 16.63 14.15 15.64
N ARG A 55 15.87 13.18 16.16
CA ARG A 55 15.36 13.20 17.55
C ARG A 55 16.50 13.25 18.58
N PHE A 56 17.57 12.46 18.37
CA PHE A 56 18.74 12.49 19.22
C PHE A 56 19.42 13.86 19.21
N SER A 57 19.64 14.45 18.03
CA SER A 57 20.23 15.78 17.87
C SER A 57 19.41 16.86 18.57
N GLN A 58 18.09 16.82 18.46
CA GLN A 58 17.19 17.75 19.14
C GLN A 58 17.27 17.59 20.66
N THR A 59 17.25 16.34 21.16
CA THR A 59 17.34 16.06 22.60
C THR A 59 18.70 16.48 23.15
N TYR A 60 19.79 16.20 22.42
CA TYR A 60 21.13 16.63 22.78
C TYR A 60 21.27 18.14 22.83
N ALA A 61 20.74 18.86 21.83
CA ALA A 61 20.71 20.33 21.81
C ALA A 61 19.92 20.91 22.98
N LEU A 62 18.78 20.32 23.35
CA LEU A 62 18.01 20.72 24.51
C LEU A 62 18.76 20.47 25.83
N MET A 63 19.45 19.33 25.94
CA MET A 63 20.28 19.00 27.11
C MET A 63 21.43 19.97 27.27
N LEU A 64 22.17 20.28 26.20
CA LEU A 64 23.24 21.26 26.21
C LEU A 64 22.71 22.67 26.57
N LYS A 65 21.57 23.05 26.03
CA LYS A 65 20.92 24.33 26.34
C LYS A 65 20.53 24.44 27.83
N ARG A 66 20.15 23.31 28.45
CA ARG A 66 19.87 23.25 29.90
C ARG A 66 21.14 23.33 30.73
N LEU A 67 22.22 22.70 30.29
CA LEU A 67 23.51 22.72 30.98
C LEU A 67 24.23 24.08 30.82
N SER A 68 24.04 24.73 29.66
CA SER A 68 24.72 26.01 29.33
C SER A 68 23.97 27.26 29.80
N LYS A 69 23.08 27.16 30.79
CA LYS A 69 22.33 28.32 31.32
C LYS A 69 23.23 29.51 31.72
N ASN A 70 24.53 29.33 31.80
CA ASN A 70 25.51 30.34 32.21
C ASN A 70 26.57 30.74 31.17
N THR A 71 26.57 30.18 29.98
CA THR A 71 27.56 30.51 28.94
C THR A 71 26.89 30.89 27.64
N LYS A 72 27.14 32.11 27.15
CA LYS A 72 26.74 32.62 25.83
C LYS A 72 27.53 31.99 24.67
N GLN A 73 27.98 30.76 24.83
CA GLN A 73 28.77 30.06 23.83
C GLN A 73 27.82 29.30 22.89
N ASP A 74 27.93 29.57 21.59
CA ASP A 74 27.31 28.75 20.55
C ASP A 74 27.78 27.32 20.72
N THR A 75 26.90 26.47 21.22
CA THR A 75 27.20 25.04 21.34
C THR A 75 27.21 24.43 19.97
N PRO A 76 28.31 23.85 19.50
CA PRO A 76 28.38 23.24 18.19
C PRO A 76 27.34 22.09 18.13
N ARG A 77 26.51 22.08 17.09
CA ARG A 77 25.66 20.94 16.80
C ARG A 77 26.56 19.78 16.39
N PRO A 78 26.39 18.59 16.98
CA PRO A 78 27.13 17.44 16.50
C PRO A 78 26.83 17.22 15.01
N ASP A 79 27.86 17.17 14.19
CA ASP A 79 27.73 16.82 12.77
C ASP A 79 27.27 15.36 12.67
N MET A 80 25.97 15.20 12.46
CA MET A 80 25.37 13.88 12.33
C MET A 80 25.56 13.39 10.90
N VAL A 81 26.46 12.44 10.70
CA VAL A 81 26.62 11.77 9.41
C VAL A 81 25.36 10.96 9.11
N LYS A 82 24.63 11.38 8.09
CA LYS A 82 23.44 10.66 7.64
C LYS A 82 23.87 9.40 6.89
N SER A 83 23.56 8.25 7.47
CA SER A 83 23.83 6.96 6.85
C SER A 83 22.77 6.60 5.83
N ASN A 84 23.19 6.20 4.63
CA ASN A 84 22.31 5.64 3.58
C ASN A 84 22.18 4.12 3.67
N LEU A 85 22.59 3.54 4.77
CA LEU A 85 22.73 2.09 4.92
C LEU A 85 21.39 1.36 4.78
N PHE A 86 20.32 1.90 5.38
CA PHE A 86 18.97 1.32 5.30
C PHE A 86 18.51 1.14 3.85
N ARG A 87 18.51 2.23 3.07
CA ARG A 87 18.13 2.21 1.66
C ARG A 87 19.02 1.28 0.84
N ARG A 88 20.32 1.36 1.05
CA ARG A 88 21.31 0.60 0.30
C ARG A 88 21.16 -0.90 0.51
N LEU A 89 21.00 -1.36 1.75
CA LEU A 89 20.81 -2.76 2.06
C LEU A 89 19.48 -3.31 1.52
N ASN A 90 18.38 -2.57 1.69
CA ASN A 90 17.07 -3.00 1.18
C ASN A 90 17.04 -3.02 -0.35
N LYS A 91 17.64 -2.02 -1.03
CA LYS A 91 17.77 -2.03 -2.48
C LYS A 91 18.62 -3.19 -2.98
N GLN A 92 19.75 -3.46 -2.34
CA GLN A 92 20.62 -4.59 -2.68
C GLN A 92 19.89 -5.92 -2.50
N ARG A 93 19.13 -6.08 -1.41
CA ARG A 93 18.35 -7.29 -1.14
C ARG A 93 17.25 -7.49 -2.18
N ALA A 94 16.48 -6.44 -2.53
CA ALA A 94 15.46 -6.51 -3.56
C ALA A 94 16.05 -6.85 -4.94
N THR A 95 17.18 -6.22 -5.30
CA THR A 95 17.87 -6.50 -6.57
C THR A 95 18.44 -7.92 -6.61
N TYR A 96 18.98 -8.42 -5.50
CA TYR A 96 19.51 -9.79 -5.44
C TYR A 96 18.39 -10.82 -5.63
N SER A 97 17.22 -10.61 -5.03
CA SER A 97 16.11 -11.56 -5.09
C SER A 97 15.31 -11.48 -6.39
N LEU A 98 15.13 -10.29 -6.96
CA LEU A 98 14.19 -10.03 -8.06
C LEU A 98 14.83 -9.34 -9.27
N GLY A 99 16.13 -9.06 -9.23
CA GLY A 99 16.81 -8.30 -10.29
C GLY A 99 16.93 -9.05 -11.63
N ASN A 100 16.84 -10.39 -11.61
CA ASN A 100 16.84 -11.21 -12.82
C ASN A 100 15.44 -11.38 -13.43
N GLY A 101 14.42 -10.70 -12.86
CA GLY A 101 13.04 -10.83 -13.26
C GLY A 101 12.36 -12.10 -12.74
N VAL A 102 11.09 -12.25 -13.09
CA VAL A 102 10.26 -13.40 -12.74
C VAL A 102 10.25 -14.40 -13.88
N VAL A 103 10.46 -15.67 -13.56
CA VAL A 103 10.34 -16.79 -14.49
C VAL A 103 9.11 -17.58 -14.07
N PHE A 104 8.16 -17.74 -14.99
CA PHE A 104 6.98 -18.57 -14.77
C PHE A 104 7.33 -20.04 -15.06
N ALA A 105 6.86 -20.93 -14.20
CA ALA A 105 7.08 -22.36 -14.37
C ALA A 105 6.20 -22.97 -15.50
N ASP A 106 5.16 -22.24 -15.90
CA ASP A 106 4.24 -22.64 -16.96
C ASP A 106 4.59 -21.89 -18.26
N ASP A 107 4.89 -22.62 -19.30
CA ASP A 107 5.18 -22.08 -20.64
C ASP A 107 3.97 -21.37 -21.30
N GLY A 108 2.78 -21.50 -20.70
CA GLY A 108 1.55 -20.82 -21.15
C GLY A 108 1.47 -19.34 -20.85
N VAL A 109 2.35 -18.83 -19.97
CA VAL A 109 2.37 -17.39 -19.61
C VAL A 109 3.31 -16.64 -20.53
N ASP A 110 2.72 -15.88 -21.45
CA ASP A 110 3.45 -14.97 -22.33
C ASP A 110 3.82 -13.67 -21.57
N LYS A 111 5.09 -13.57 -21.21
CA LYS A 111 5.60 -12.44 -20.42
C LYS A 111 5.48 -11.10 -21.15
N ASP A 112 5.52 -11.11 -22.47
CA ASP A 112 5.42 -9.88 -23.29
C ASP A 112 4.02 -9.24 -23.15
N LYS A 113 3.00 -10.03 -22.80
CA LYS A 113 1.65 -9.54 -22.52
C LYS A 113 1.50 -8.88 -21.15
N LEU A 114 2.48 -9.04 -20.25
CA LEU A 114 2.46 -8.46 -18.93
C LEU A 114 3.01 -7.02 -18.89
N GLY A 115 3.34 -6.45 -20.06
CA GLY A 115 3.88 -5.10 -20.19
C GLY A 115 5.40 -5.02 -19.99
N GLN A 116 6.01 -4.05 -20.63
CA GLN A 116 7.47 -3.90 -20.69
C GLN A 116 8.14 -3.72 -19.32
N ASN A 117 7.43 -3.16 -18.35
CA ASN A 117 7.97 -2.82 -17.00
C ASN A 117 7.56 -3.81 -15.93
N PHE A 118 7.04 -4.98 -16.28
CA PHE A 118 6.52 -5.94 -15.30
C PHE A 118 7.55 -6.33 -14.24
N ASP A 119 8.76 -6.72 -14.66
CA ASP A 119 9.83 -7.12 -13.72
C ASP A 119 10.28 -5.97 -12.81
N GLU A 120 10.34 -4.75 -13.37
CA GLU A 120 10.67 -3.57 -12.58
C GLU A 120 9.60 -3.28 -11.52
N GLN A 121 8.33 -3.42 -11.86
CA GLN A 121 7.23 -3.23 -10.90
C GLN A 121 7.23 -4.33 -9.84
N ILE A 122 7.51 -5.58 -10.20
CA ILE A 122 7.67 -6.68 -9.21
C ILE A 122 8.86 -6.41 -8.29
N GLN A 123 9.99 -5.96 -8.83
CA GLN A 123 11.14 -5.57 -7.99
C GLN A 123 10.79 -4.42 -7.06
N LYS A 124 10.03 -3.44 -7.54
CA LYS A 124 9.52 -2.32 -6.73
C LYS A 124 8.56 -2.80 -5.64
N ALA A 125 7.66 -3.74 -5.94
CA ALA A 125 6.80 -4.36 -4.94
C ALA A 125 7.61 -5.06 -3.85
N GLY A 126 8.59 -5.88 -4.23
CA GLY A 126 9.51 -6.52 -3.29
C GLY A 126 10.29 -5.52 -2.45
N TYR A 127 10.76 -4.44 -3.04
CA TYR A 127 11.47 -3.37 -2.33
C TYR A 127 10.57 -2.69 -1.28
N PHE A 128 9.34 -2.34 -1.64
CA PHE A 128 8.40 -1.75 -0.67
C PHE A 128 7.98 -2.73 0.41
N ALA A 129 7.83 -4.02 0.08
CA ALA A 129 7.59 -5.06 1.07
C ALA A 129 8.73 -5.18 2.09
N LEU A 130 9.99 -5.05 1.65
CA LEU A 130 11.15 -5.03 2.54
C LEU A 130 11.19 -3.81 3.47
N ILE A 131 10.75 -2.65 2.99
CA ILE A 131 10.74 -1.40 3.76
C ILE A 131 9.56 -1.34 4.73
N HIS A 132 8.34 -1.63 4.23
CA HIS A 132 7.10 -1.44 4.99
C HIS A 132 6.60 -2.72 5.67
N GLY A 133 7.20 -3.88 5.36
CA GLY A 133 6.73 -5.19 5.77
C GLY A 133 5.76 -5.83 4.78
N GLU A 134 4.99 -5.02 4.06
CA GLU A 134 4.09 -5.44 2.99
C GLU A 134 3.88 -4.32 1.95
N SER A 135 3.54 -4.71 0.73
CA SER A 135 3.14 -3.85 -0.37
C SER A 135 2.04 -4.53 -1.17
N PHE A 136 1.38 -3.80 -2.04
CA PHE A 136 0.25 -4.31 -2.81
C PHE A 136 0.47 -4.03 -4.28
N GLY A 137 0.05 -4.96 -5.12
CA GLY A 137 0.05 -4.79 -6.57
C GLY A 137 -1.37 -4.81 -7.09
N PHE A 138 -1.64 -3.97 -8.06
CA PHE A 138 -2.90 -3.90 -8.80
C PHE A 138 -2.62 -4.11 -10.29
N TRP A 139 -3.32 -5.06 -10.88
CA TRP A 139 -3.25 -5.30 -12.31
C TRP A 139 -4.21 -4.35 -13.05
N ASN A 140 -3.66 -3.40 -13.79
CA ASN A 140 -4.41 -2.42 -14.55
C ASN A 140 -4.35 -2.74 -16.04
N ASN A 141 -5.17 -3.69 -16.49
CA ASN A 141 -5.29 -4.15 -17.87
C ASN A 141 -3.97 -4.63 -18.53
N ASP A 142 -3.02 -3.74 -18.71
CA ASP A 142 -1.79 -3.94 -19.47
C ASP A 142 -0.51 -3.76 -18.66
N HIS A 143 -0.63 -3.29 -17.40
CA HIS A 143 0.53 -3.06 -16.56
C HIS A 143 0.22 -3.24 -15.08
N LEU A 144 1.27 -3.49 -14.31
CA LEU A 144 1.21 -3.61 -12.86
C LEU A 144 1.45 -2.26 -12.20
N VAL A 145 0.55 -1.87 -11.29
CA VAL A 145 0.69 -0.70 -10.42
C VAL A 145 0.99 -1.17 -9.01
N VAL A 146 2.00 -0.59 -8.37
CA VAL A 146 2.42 -0.98 -7.02
C VAL A 146 2.06 0.11 -6.02
N PHE A 147 1.38 -0.29 -4.94
CA PHE A 147 1.00 0.56 -3.84
C PHE A 147 1.83 0.26 -2.59
N LYS A 148 2.20 1.30 -1.88
CA LYS A 148 2.80 1.22 -0.56
C LYS A 148 1.73 0.99 0.51
N LEU A 149 2.14 0.47 1.66
CA LEU A 149 1.27 0.39 2.85
C LEU A 149 0.78 1.79 3.31
N THR A 150 1.52 2.83 2.99
CA THR A 150 1.16 4.23 3.30
C THR A 150 0.12 4.84 2.35
N GLU A 151 -0.23 4.14 1.27
CA GLU A 151 -1.17 4.59 0.24
C GLU A 151 -2.34 3.62 0.04
N PHE A 152 -2.32 2.48 0.74
CA PHE A 152 -3.30 1.41 0.55
C PHE A 152 -3.68 0.74 1.87
N ALA A 153 -4.98 0.64 2.12
CA ALA A 153 -5.57 -0.04 3.27
C ALA A 153 -6.24 -1.35 2.81
N PRO A 154 -5.71 -2.53 3.19
CA PRO A 154 -6.24 -3.81 2.76
C PRO A 154 -7.42 -4.26 3.61
N LEU A 155 -8.45 -4.84 2.98
CA LEU A 155 -9.58 -5.50 3.60
C LEU A 155 -9.46 -7.01 3.44
N TYR A 156 -9.26 -7.69 4.55
CA TYR A 156 -9.13 -9.14 4.61
C TYR A 156 -10.43 -9.79 5.04
N ASP A 157 -10.69 -10.98 4.50
CA ASP A 157 -11.74 -11.87 4.97
C ASP A 157 -11.38 -12.44 6.36
N GLU A 158 -12.30 -12.38 7.31
CA GLU A 158 -12.08 -12.89 8.67
C GLU A 158 -11.79 -14.39 8.72
N LYS A 159 -12.40 -15.18 7.83
CA LYS A 159 -12.33 -16.63 7.88
C LYS A 159 -11.11 -17.18 7.15
N THR A 160 -10.78 -16.60 6.00
CA THR A 160 -9.72 -17.10 5.12
C THR A 160 -8.42 -16.33 5.25
N GLY A 161 -8.46 -15.10 5.80
CA GLY A 161 -7.31 -14.19 5.84
C GLY A 161 -6.87 -13.70 4.44
N LEU A 162 -7.66 -13.97 3.41
CA LEU A 162 -7.36 -13.53 2.06
C LEU A 162 -7.78 -12.08 1.83
N LEU A 163 -7.03 -11.38 0.98
CA LEU A 163 -7.36 -10.04 0.53
C LEU A 163 -8.59 -10.11 -0.38
N GLN A 164 -9.70 -9.46 0.02
CA GLN A 164 -10.97 -9.47 -0.71
C GLN A 164 -11.34 -8.11 -1.30
N ALA A 165 -10.83 -7.05 -0.71
CA ALA A 165 -11.00 -5.69 -1.19
C ALA A 165 -9.86 -4.81 -0.65
N GLY A 166 -9.79 -3.58 -1.12
CA GLY A 166 -8.82 -2.64 -0.58
C GLY A 166 -9.13 -1.21 -1.00
N VAL A 167 -8.68 -0.28 -0.20
CA VAL A 167 -8.88 1.15 -0.45
C VAL A 167 -7.53 1.80 -0.68
N ARG A 168 -7.31 2.30 -1.89
CA ARG A 168 -6.22 3.23 -2.18
C ARG A 168 -6.63 4.62 -1.76
N PHE A 169 -5.75 5.35 -1.11
CA PHE A 169 -6.01 6.72 -0.68
C PHE A 169 -4.77 7.59 -0.89
N TRP A 170 -5.00 8.82 -1.35
CA TRP A 170 -3.91 9.78 -1.56
C TRP A 170 -4.42 11.21 -1.54
N ARG A 171 -3.48 12.13 -1.33
CA ARG A 171 -3.69 13.57 -1.41
C ARG A 171 -2.51 14.19 -2.14
N LEU A 172 -2.77 15.04 -3.11
CA LEU A 172 -1.71 15.71 -3.87
C LEU A 172 -0.95 16.73 -3.02
N ASN A 173 -1.71 17.54 -2.30
CA ASN A 173 -1.18 18.57 -1.42
C ASN A 173 -1.99 18.59 -0.11
N PRO A 174 -1.42 19.09 1.01
CA PRO A 174 -2.15 19.24 2.26
C PRO A 174 -3.44 20.07 2.15
N ASP A 175 -3.54 20.92 1.14
CA ASP A 175 -4.66 21.84 0.90
C ASP A 175 -5.71 21.32 -0.10
N THR A 176 -5.47 20.17 -0.74
CA THR A 176 -6.40 19.52 -1.67
C THR A 176 -7.29 18.50 -0.98
N ASP A 177 -8.36 18.11 -1.65
CA ASP A 177 -9.26 17.06 -1.22
C ASP A 177 -8.56 15.70 -1.17
N MET A 178 -9.07 14.80 -0.34
CA MET A 178 -8.57 13.43 -0.23
C MET A 178 -9.31 12.54 -1.22
N HIS A 179 -8.56 11.78 -2.00
CA HIS A 179 -9.11 10.84 -2.97
C HIS A 179 -9.02 9.41 -2.45
N TYR A 180 -10.06 8.63 -2.71
CA TYR A 180 -10.14 7.23 -2.36
C TYR A 180 -10.62 6.42 -3.56
N ILE A 181 -10.01 5.26 -3.79
CA ILE A 181 -10.50 4.26 -4.73
C ILE A 181 -10.68 2.97 -3.96
N LEU A 182 -11.92 2.50 -3.92
CA LEU A 182 -12.24 1.18 -3.41
C LEU A 182 -12.17 0.18 -4.55
N TYR A 183 -11.36 -0.87 -4.36
CA TYR A 183 -11.24 -2.00 -5.28
C TYR A 183 -11.96 -3.20 -4.70
N GLU A 184 -12.89 -3.76 -5.45
CA GLU A 184 -13.67 -4.95 -5.14
C GLU A 184 -13.54 -5.98 -6.27
N LEU A 185 -14.05 -7.19 -6.10
CA LEU A 185 -14.02 -8.22 -7.13
C LEU A 185 -14.80 -7.82 -8.40
N ASP A 186 -15.89 -7.09 -8.22
CA ASP A 186 -16.86 -6.71 -9.26
C ASP A 186 -16.65 -5.28 -9.80
N GLY A 187 -15.50 -4.65 -9.50
CA GLY A 187 -15.15 -3.35 -10.02
C GLY A 187 -14.52 -2.42 -8.99
N PHE A 188 -14.43 -1.15 -9.34
CA PHE A 188 -13.92 -0.12 -8.46
C PHE A 188 -14.87 1.08 -8.37
N THR A 189 -14.81 1.78 -7.25
CA THR A 189 -15.62 2.99 -6.97
C THR A 189 -14.70 4.09 -6.47
N GLU A 190 -14.87 5.30 -6.98
CA GLU A 190 -14.08 6.46 -6.57
C GLU A 190 -14.85 7.39 -5.64
N TYR A 191 -14.18 7.85 -4.60
CA TYR A 191 -14.70 8.81 -3.64
C TYR A 191 -13.74 9.96 -3.46
N THR A 192 -14.30 11.12 -3.16
CA THR A 192 -13.55 12.31 -2.79
C THR A 192 -14.08 12.86 -1.48
N GLU A 193 -13.20 13.12 -0.54
CA GLU A 193 -13.52 13.76 0.73
C GLU A 193 -13.11 15.22 0.68
N SER A 194 -14.12 16.11 0.71
CA SER A 194 -13.86 17.53 0.74
C SER A 194 -13.22 17.96 2.06
N ARG A 195 -12.16 18.77 1.96
CA ARG A 195 -11.52 19.39 3.12
C ARG A 195 -12.49 20.27 3.91
N ILE A 196 -13.42 20.93 3.22
CA ILE A 196 -14.43 21.81 3.83
C ILE A 196 -15.65 20.95 4.16
N GLY A 197 -15.84 20.66 5.44
CA GLY A 197 -16.99 19.93 5.93
C GLY A 197 -16.80 18.42 6.13
N ASN A 198 -15.66 17.84 5.74
CA ASN A 198 -15.36 16.40 5.87
C ASN A 198 -16.46 15.49 5.31
N VAL A 199 -17.07 15.93 4.21
CA VAL A 199 -18.12 15.17 3.52
C VAL A 199 -17.47 14.32 2.45
N MET A 200 -17.65 13.00 2.54
CA MET A 200 -17.24 12.07 1.51
C MET A 200 -18.35 11.93 0.48
N GLN A 201 -18.01 12.10 -0.77
CA GLN A 201 -18.94 11.97 -1.91
C GLN A 201 -18.39 10.92 -2.88
N GLU A 202 -19.30 10.13 -3.42
CA GLU A 202 -18.99 9.25 -4.54
C GLU A 202 -18.80 10.12 -5.79
N THR A 203 -17.60 10.08 -6.34
CA THR A 203 -17.24 10.86 -7.53
C THR A 203 -17.59 10.10 -8.79
N THR A 204 -17.34 8.80 -8.77
CA THR A 204 -17.61 7.90 -9.89
C THR A 204 -18.29 6.65 -9.33
N SER A 205 -19.48 6.34 -9.88
CA SER A 205 -20.18 5.09 -9.54
C SER A 205 -19.37 3.88 -9.94
N LYS A 206 -19.69 2.73 -9.34
CA LYS A 206 -18.97 1.48 -9.56
C LYS A 206 -18.74 1.18 -11.04
N GLN A 207 -17.49 1.06 -11.43
CA GLN A 207 -17.04 0.77 -12.79
C GLN A 207 -16.34 -0.58 -12.86
N ALA A 208 -16.51 -1.26 -13.98
CA ALA A 208 -15.75 -2.48 -14.26
C ALA A 208 -14.30 -2.17 -14.61
N TYR A 209 -13.40 -3.12 -14.33
CA TYR A 209 -11.96 -2.96 -14.58
C TYR A 209 -11.59 -2.86 -16.05
N LYS A 210 -12.34 -3.56 -16.92
CA LYS A 210 -12.11 -3.57 -18.36
C LYS A 210 -13.26 -2.83 -19.05
N SER A 211 -13.27 -1.51 -19.00
CA SER A 211 -14.23 -0.71 -19.75
C SER A 211 -13.71 -0.45 -21.16
N VAL A 212 -14.52 -0.75 -22.15
CA VAL A 212 -14.22 -0.41 -23.55
C VAL A 212 -15.13 0.77 -23.94
N THR A 213 -14.51 1.89 -24.26
CA THR A 213 -15.23 3.02 -24.81
C THR A 213 -15.26 2.88 -26.32
N VAL A 214 -16.43 2.65 -26.88
CA VAL A 214 -16.64 2.56 -28.33
C VAL A 214 -17.10 3.91 -28.85
N THR A 215 -16.39 4.41 -29.86
CA THR A 215 -16.81 5.63 -30.57
C THR A 215 -17.89 5.24 -31.59
N THR A 216 -19.09 5.72 -31.41
CA THR A 216 -20.19 5.50 -32.38
C THR A 216 -19.92 6.27 -33.68
N PRO A 217 -20.41 5.77 -34.82
CA PRO A 217 -20.24 6.43 -36.14
C PRO A 217 -20.76 7.86 -36.19
N GLY A 218 -21.52 8.33 -35.19
CA GLY A 218 -21.98 9.70 -35.05
C GLY A 218 -21.14 10.61 -34.19
N GLY A 219 -19.93 10.17 -33.76
CA GLY A 219 -19.00 10.95 -32.92
C GLY A 219 -19.35 10.97 -31.42
N GLY A 220 -20.34 10.20 -30.98
CA GLY A 220 -20.66 10.01 -29.58
C GLY A 220 -19.72 8.95 -28.93
N LEU A 221 -19.38 9.14 -27.66
CA LEU A 221 -18.70 8.13 -26.85
C LEU A 221 -19.79 7.30 -26.13
N GLU A 222 -19.96 6.06 -26.52
CA GLU A 222 -20.78 5.10 -25.78
C GLU A 222 -19.88 4.21 -24.92
N SER A 223 -20.12 4.18 -23.62
CA SER A 223 -19.48 3.25 -22.72
C SER A 223 -20.19 1.90 -22.87
N VAL A 224 -19.51 0.93 -23.44
CA VAL A 224 -19.99 -0.46 -23.45
C VAL A 224 -19.78 -1.04 -22.05
N GLU A 225 -20.72 -1.83 -21.53
CA GLU A 225 -20.62 -2.56 -20.28
C GLU A 225 -19.28 -3.26 -20.19
N GLY A 226 -18.50 -2.93 -19.15
CA GLY A 226 -17.16 -3.46 -18.98
C GLY A 226 -17.20 -4.86 -18.40
N GLU A 227 -16.17 -5.62 -18.67
CA GLU A 227 -15.94 -6.93 -18.05
C GLU A 227 -15.04 -6.80 -16.81
N ASN A 228 -15.30 -7.63 -15.83
CA ASN A 228 -14.43 -7.78 -14.66
C ASN A 228 -13.51 -8.99 -14.81
N TYR A 229 -12.48 -9.03 -13.99
CA TYR A 229 -11.61 -10.20 -13.89
C TYR A 229 -12.32 -11.32 -13.13
N SER A 230 -11.94 -12.58 -13.41
CA SER A 230 -12.45 -13.76 -12.69
C SER A 230 -11.97 -13.80 -11.23
N ALA A 231 -10.92 -13.08 -10.91
CA ALA A 231 -10.36 -12.94 -9.56
C ALA A 231 -10.06 -11.46 -9.28
N LEU A 232 -9.94 -11.11 -8.00
CA LEU A 232 -9.56 -9.75 -7.58
C LEU A 232 -8.20 -9.39 -8.19
N PRO A 233 -8.09 -8.30 -8.98
CA PRO A 233 -6.83 -7.90 -9.62
C PRO A 233 -5.85 -7.23 -8.64
N LEU A 234 -5.88 -7.64 -7.38
CA LEU A 234 -5.01 -7.18 -6.31
C LEU A 234 -4.24 -8.36 -5.72
N PHE A 235 -2.96 -8.18 -5.47
CA PHE A 235 -2.17 -9.14 -4.72
C PHE A 235 -1.35 -8.45 -3.63
N ARG A 236 -1.02 -9.20 -2.61
CA ARG A 236 -0.16 -8.78 -1.51
C ARG A 236 1.25 -9.33 -1.70
N CYS A 237 2.24 -8.47 -1.62
CA CYS A 237 3.64 -8.85 -1.49
C CYS A 237 4.08 -8.57 -0.04
N GLY A 238 4.50 -9.58 0.70
CA GLY A 238 4.87 -9.43 2.10
C GLY A 238 6.11 -10.23 2.48
N VAL A 239 6.90 -9.70 3.38
CA VAL A 239 8.07 -10.39 3.97
C VAL A 239 7.63 -11.34 5.09
N ARG A 240 6.48 -11.08 5.70
CA ARG A 240 5.88 -11.93 6.72
C ARG A 240 4.78 -12.81 6.10
N PRO A 241 4.60 -14.04 6.59
CA PRO A 241 3.41 -14.81 6.22
C PRO A 241 2.16 -13.98 6.54
N ALA A 242 1.09 -14.23 5.77
CA ALA A 242 -0.22 -13.65 6.10
C ALA A 242 -0.52 -13.91 7.58
N PRO A 243 -1.25 -13.01 8.27
CA PRO A 243 -1.61 -13.24 9.65
C PRO A 243 -2.25 -14.62 9.78
N GLU A 244 -1.66 -15.47 10.62
CA GLU A 244 -2.20 -16.80 10.88
C GLU A 244 -3.56 -16.64 11.56
N HIS A 245 -4.60 -17.09 10.90
CA HIS A 245 -5.92 -17.17 11.51
C HIS A 245 -5.92 -18.25 12.61
N PRO A 246 -6.59 -18.04 13.74
CA PRO A 246 -6.69 -19.02 14.84
C PRO A 246 -7.50 -20.28 14.49
N VAL A 247 -7.97 -20.46 13.26
CA VAL A 247 -8.76 -21.63 12.84
C VAL A 247 -7.91 -22.50 11.91
N GLY A 248 -7.34 -23.52 12.50
CA GLY A 248 -6.82 -24.81 12.06
C GLY A 248 -6.82 -25.23 10.59
N LEU A 249 -6.50 -24.38 9.65
CA LEU A 249 -6.10 -24.78 8.32
C LEU A 249 -4.62 -25.14 8.36
N LYS A 250 -4.31 -26.43 8.37
CA LYS A 250 -2.98 -26.97 8.20
C LYS A 250 -2.42 -26.39 6.89
N THR A 251 -1.64 -25.34 6.99
CA THR A 251 -0.88 -24.79 5.88
C THR A 251 0.03 -25.90 5.38
N TYR A 252 -0.11 -26.23 4.11
CA TYR A 252 0.83 -27.07 3.38
C TYR A 252 2.15 -26.29 3.23
N ASN A 253 2.93 -26.29 4.30
CA ASN A 253 4.20 -25.58 4.37
C ASN A 253 5.26 -26.50 4.96
N ARG A 254 5.79 -27.38 4.13
CA ARG A 254 7.09 -27.99 4.40
C ARG A 254 7.97 -27.87 3.17
N GLN A 255 9.09 -27.17 3.39
CA GLN A 255 10.29 -27.06 2.57
C GLN A 255 10.34 -25.80 1.67
N HIS A 256 10.95 -24.73 2.20
CA HIS A 256 12.21 -24.22 1.69
C HIS A 256 12.73 -23.11 2.63
N ARG A 257 13.82 -23.39 3.29
CA ARG A 257 14.67 -22.39 3.95
C ARG A 257 15.49 -21.71 2.86
N SER A 258 15.08 -20.55 2.47
CA SER A 258 15.93 -19.50 1.87
C SER A 258 14.99 -18.34 1.50
N GLY A 259 15.34 -17.13 1.90
CA GLY A 259 14.71 -15.83 1.81
C GLY A 259 13.81 -15.49 0.61
N ASP A 260 12.79 -16.27 0.35
CA ASP A 260 11.93 -16.08 -0.81
C ASP A 260 10.80 -15.08 -0.49
N VAL A 261 10.78 -14.03 -1.28
CA VAL A 261 9.62 -13.15 -1.43
C VAL A 261 8.53 -13.99 -2.12
N ARG A 262 7.46 -14.32 -1.40
CA ARG A 262 6.34 -15.08 -1.98
C ARG A 262 5.28 -14.13 -2.52
N LEU A 263 5.02 -14.24 -3.80
CA LEU A 263 3.79 -13.75 -4.42
C LEU A 263 2.69 -14.76 -4.08
N LEU A 264 1.70 -14.34 -3.29
CA LEU A 264 0.54 -15.16 -2.96
C LEU A 264 -0.63 -14.68 -3.82
N GLN A 265 -1.19 -15.61 -4.57
CA GLN A 265 -2.49 -15.46 -5.22
C GLN A 265 -3.62 -15.52 -4.20
#